data_23033ca78b34a3905c79ad47532eb81b
#
_entry.id   23033ca78b34a3905c79ad47532eb81b
#
_cell.length_a   1.000
_cell.length_b   1.000
_cell.length_c   1.000
_cell.angle_alpha   90.00
_cell.angle_beta   90.00
_cell.angle_gamma   90.00
#
_symmetry.space_group_name_H-M   'P 1'
#
loop_
_entity.id
_entity.type
_entity.pdbx_description
1 polymer ?
#
loop_
_entity_poly.entity_id
_entity_poly.type
_entity_poly.pdbx_seq_one_letter_code
_entity_poly.pdbx_strand_id
1 'polypeptide(L)'
;MERTLVLIKPDGVKRGLIGKILNHYEEKSLEIVALKLISASKDDAKEHYREHEGREYFQGLINYVTEGKMCAMILMGEKAVDVVRKINGDKDPVKAELASIRGEFTLDKTHNLVHASDSPESAEREIAIWFPELTCKDSYKKTVDLFQKIDGPIINV
;
A
#
# COMPACT_ATOMS: atom_id res chain seq x y z
N MET A 1 15.75 -0.50 8.78
CA MET A 1 14.85 -0.06 7.69
C MET A 1 14.12 -1.27 7.16
N GLU A 2 12.81 -1.24 7.06
CA GLU A 2 11.99 -2.31 6.48
C GLU A 2 11.04 -1.73 5.41
N ARG A 3 10.55 -2.61 4.53
CA ARG A 3 9.59 -2.25 3.49
C ARG A 3 8.22 -2.80 3.84
N THR A 4 7.18 -2.13 3.39
CA THR A 4 5.81 -2.63 3.45
C THR A 4 5.07 -2.31 2.16
N LEU A 5 4.15 -3.18 1.76
CA LEU A 5 3.23 -2.89 0.67
C LEU A 5 2.00 -2.16 1.21
N VAL A 6 1.55 -1.18 0.46
CA VAL A 6 0.24 -0.54 0.65
C VAL A 6 -0.53 -0.56 -0.68
N LEU A 7 -1.81 -0.86 -0.59
CA LEU A 7 -2.75 -0.70 -1.70
C LEU A 7 -3.84 0.29 -1.28
N ILE A 8 -3.99 1.39 -2.03
CA ILE A 8 -5.22 2.18 -1.97
C ILE A 8 -6.23 1.48 -2.87
N LYS A 9 -7.28 0.97 -2.26
CA LYS A 9 -8.28 0.14 -2.91
C LYS A 9 -9.19 0.95 -3.84
N PRO A 10 -10.02 0.31 -4.69
CA PRO A 10 -10.80 1.01 -5.71
C PRO A 10 -11.69 2.12 -5.18
N ASP A 11 -12.27 1.97 -3.99
CA ASP A 11 -13.09 3.01 -3.34
C ASP A 11 -12.28 4.28 -3.03
N GLY A 12 -11.05 4.13 -2.52
CA GLY A 12 -10.15 5.26 -2.24
C GLY A 12 -9.72 5.98 -3.52
N VAL A 13 -9.39 5.22 -4.58
CA VAL A 13 -9.01 5.80 -5.88
C VAL A 13 -10.20 6.52 -6.52
N LYS A 14 -11.37 5.88 -6.56
CA LYS A 14 -12.61 6.45 -7.12
C LYS A 14 -13.03 7.73 -6.41
N ARG A 15 -12.81 7.81 -5.10
CA ARG A 15 -13.11 9.00 -4.28
C ARG A 15 -12.06 10.11 -4.38
N GLY A 16 -10.99 9.93 -5.15
CA GLY A 16 -9.93 10.92 -5.30
C GLY A 16 -9.09 11.14 -4.03
N LEU A 17 -8.90 10.09 -3.22
CA LEU A 17 -8.22 10.18 -1.93
C LEU A 17 -6.73 9.85 -1.99
N ILE A 18 -6.17 9.52 -3.17
CA ILE A 18 -4.75 9.13 -3.29
C ILE A 18 -3.84 10.17 -2.63
N GLY A 19 -3.94 11.44 -3.01
CA GLY A 19 -3.07 12.50 -2.48
C GLY A 19 -3.20 12.69 -0.96
N LYS A 20 -4.42 12.62 -0.42
CA LYS A 20 -4.66 12.73 1.03
C LYS A 20 -4.06 11.56 1.80
N ILE A 21 -4.20 10.34 1.27
CA ILE A 21 -3.65 9.14 1.88
C ILE A 21 -2.12 9.15 1.83
N LEU A 22 -1.53 9.52 0.68
CA LEU A 22 -0.07 9.67 0.55
C LEU A 22 0.50 10.66 1.57
N ASN A 23 -0.18 11.80 1.75
CA ASN A 23 0.25 12.83 2.69
C ASN A 23 0.43 12.28 4.12
N HIS A 24 -0.43 11.37 4.59
CA HIS A 24 -0.29 10.75 5.89
C HIS A 24 1.02 9.96 6.05
N TYR A 25 1.47 9.30 4.98
CA TYR A 25 2.72 8.53 4.99
C TYR A 25 3.94 9.45 4.90
N GLU A 26 3.91 10.46 4.03
CA GLU A 26 5.01 11.42 3.87
C GLU A 26 5.21 12.27 5.13
N GLU A 27 4.15 12.70 5.79
CA GLU A 27 4.21 13.43 7.07
C GLU A 27 4.86 12.61 8.20
N LYS A 28 4.84 11.27 8.10
CA LYS A 28 5.56 10.37 9.00
C LYS A 28 6.97 10.03 8.53
N SER A 29 7.47 10.75 7.52
CA SER A 29 8.81 10.54 6.94
C SER A 29 9.04 9.11 6.43
N LEU A 30 7.99 8.45 5.97
CA LEU A 30 8.09 7.20 5.23
C LEU A 30 8.49 7.51 3.80
N GLU A 31 9.51 6.83 3.31
CA GLU A 31 9.96 6.95 1.93
C GLU A 31 9.04 6.18 0.99
N ILE A 32 8.58 6.83 -0.08
CA ILE A 32 7.85 6.17 -1.17
C ILE A 32 8.87 5.60 -2.15
N VAL A 33 9.16 4.31 -2.05
CA VAL A 33 10.14 3.62 -2.91
C VAL A 33 9.60 3.33 -4.30
N ALA A 34 8.31 3.02 -4.39
CA ALA A 34 7.62 2.77 -5.65
C ALA A 34 6.15 3.15 -5.53
N LEU A 35 5.57 3.61 -6.65
CA LEU A 35 4.17 4.04 -6.73
C LEU A 35 3.65 3.80 -8.14
N LYS A 36 2.49 3.14 -8.27
CA LYS A 36 1.82 2.95 -9.57
C LYS A 36 0.32 2.77 -9.44
N LEU A 37 -0.42 3.19 -10.46
CA LEU A 37 -1.82 2.82 -10.65
C LEU A 37 -1.88 1.48 -11.39
N ILE A 38 -2.70 0.57 -10.89
CA ILE A 38 -2.86 -0.78 -11.42
C ILE A 38 -4.33 -1.15 -11.53
N SER A 39 -4.63 -2.08 -12.44
CA SER A 39 -5.87 -2.83 -12.46
C SER A 39 -5.51 -4.27 -12.09
N ALA A 40 -6.02 -4.75 -10.96
CA ALA A 40 -5.73 -6.10 -10.50
C ALA A 40 -6.37 -7.15 -11.43
N SER A 41 -5.62 -8.18 -11.80
CA SER A 41 -6.21 -9.39 -12.33
C SER A 41 -6.86 -10.20 -11.20
N LYS A 42 -7.80 -11.08 -11.55
CA LYS A 42 -8.39 -11.99 -10.55
C LYS A 42 -7.36 -12.94 -9.95
N ASP A 43 -6.35 -13.32 -10.73
CA ASP A 43 -5.30 -14.22 -10.27
C ASP A 43 -4.35 -13.53 -9.29
N ASP A 44 -3.92 -12.30 -9.56
CA ASP A 44 -3.14 -11.50 -8.62
C ASP A 44 -3.91 -11.26 -7.32
N ALA A 45 -5.20 -10.94 -7.42
CA ALA A 45 -6.05 -10.73 -6.25
C ALA A 45 -6.19 -12.02 -5.42
N LYS A 46 -6.37 -13.18 -6.05
CA LYS A 46 -6.45 -14.48 -5.36
C LYS A 46 -5.12 -14.83 -4.69
N GLU A 47 -4.00 -14.62 -5.37
CA GLU A 47 -2.68 -14.87 -4.77
C GLU A 47 -2.41 -13.96 -3.58
N HIS A 48 -2.78 -12.69 -3.70
CA HIS A 48 -2.64 -11.72 -2.60
C HIS A 48 -3.47 -12.13 -1.36
N TYR A 49 -4.72 -12.53 -1.57
CA TYR A 49 -5.66 -12.91 -0.51
C TYR A 49 -5.76 -14.43 -0.27
N ARG A 50 -4.79 -15.22 -0.71
CA ARG A 50 -4.82 -16.69 -0.62
C ARG A 50 -5.10 -17.23 0.78
N GLU A 51 -4.67 -16.51 1.83
CA GLU A 51 -4.89 -16.88 3.22
C GLU A 51 -6.38 -16.83 3.63
N HIS A 52 -7.18 -16.16 2.83
CA HIS A 52 -8.64 -16.04 3.00
C HIS A 52 -9.43 -17.04 2.13
N GLU A 53 -8.76 -17.86 1.33
CA GLU A 53 -9.41 -18.85 0.48
C GLU A 53 -10.27 -19.79 1.32
N GLY A 54 -11.48 -20.10 0.83
CA GLY A 54 -12.47 -20.91 1.54
C GLY A 54 -13.32 -20.15 2.56
N ARG A 55 -13.06 -18.85 2.80
CA ARG A 55 -13.93 -18.01 3.62
C ARG A 55 -15.11 -17.49 2.80
N GLU A 56 -16.28 -17.35 3.42
CA GLU A 56 -17.51 -16.87 2.75
C GLU A 56 -17.32 -15.51 2.06
N TYR A 57 -16.52 -14.62 2.66
CA TYR A 57 -16.26 -13.28 2.13
C TYR A 57 -15.20 -13.24 1.01
N PHE A 58 -14.50 -14.33 0.73
CA PHE A 58 -13.36 -14.35 -0.19
C PHE A 58 -13.73 -13.87 -1.60
N GLN A 59 -14.80 -14.39 -2.18
CA GLN A 59 -15.24 -13.97 -3.51
C GLN A 59 -15.65 -12.50 -3.57
N GLY A 60 -16.30 -12.00 -2.51
CA GLY A 60 -16.64 -10.59 -2.38
C GLY A 60 -15.39 -9.70 -2.35
N LEU A 61 -14.36 -10.12 -1.62
CA LEU A 61 -13.08 -9.42 -1.55
C LEU A 61 -12.37 -9.37 -2.91
N ILE A 62 -12.32 -10.49 -3.65
CA ILE A 62 -11.75 -10.55 -4.99
C ILE A 62 -12.51 -9.62 -5.95
N ASN A 63 -13.83 -9.67 -5.93
CA ASN A 63 -14.66 -8.79 -6.77
C ASN A 63 -14.38 -7.31 -6.46
N TYR A 64 -14.32 -6.96 -5.18
CA TYR A 64 -14.07 -5.59 -4.73
C TYR A 64 -12.73 -5.04 -5.22
N VAL A 65 -11.63 -5.78 -5.02
CA VAL A 65 -10.30 -5.28 -5.42
C VAL A 65 -10.07 -5.30 -6.93
N THR A 66 -10.90 -6.01 -7.69
CA THR A 66 -10.85 -6.07 -9.16
C THR A 66 -11.88 -5.18 -9.87
N GLU A 67 -12.74 -4.49 -9.12
CA GLU A 67 -13.79 -3.65 -9.72
C GLU A 67 -13.30 -2.34 -10.33
N GLY A 68 -12.08 -1.92 -9.99
CA GLY A 68 -11.51 -0.65 -10.45
C GLY A 68 -10.01 -0.56 -10.27
N LYS A 69 -9.46 0.61 -10.57
CA LYS A 69 -8.04 0.87 -10.37
C LYS A 69 -7.70 0.96 -8.89
N MET A 70 -6.53 0.46 -8.54
CA MET A 70 -5.88 0.64 -7.25
C MET A 70 -4.61 1.45 -7.40
N CYS A 71 -4.16 2.09 -6.32
CA CYS A 71 -2.83 2.67 -6.24
C CYS A 71 -1.98 1.76 -5.34
N ALA A 72 -0.98 1.11 -5.94
CA ALA A 72 -0.02 0.28 -5.22
C ALA A 72 1.24 1.08 -4.91
N MET A 73 1.79 0.90 -3.70
CA MET A 73 3.03 1.55 -3.31
C MET A 73 3.86 0.67 -2.39
N ILE A 74 5.17 0.89 -2.43
CA ILE A 74 6.12 0.36 -1.46
C ILE A 74 6.57 1.53 -0.60
N LEU A 75 6.37 1.43 0.69
CA LEU A 75 6.86 2.38 1.68
C LEU A 75 8.04 1.78 2.45
N MET A 76 9.02 2.60 2.78
CA MET A 76 10.21 2.20 3.53
C MET A 76 10.44 3.14 4.71
N GLY A 77 10.86 2.57 5.84
CA GLY A 77 11.19 3.31 7.04
C GLY A 77 11.55 2.39 8.19
N GLU A 78 11.83 2.97 9.34
CA GLU A 78 11.99 2.21 10.58
C GLU A 78 10.64 1.68 11.03
N LYS A 79 10.53 0.35 11.25
CA LYS A 79 9.27 -0.33 11.63
C LYS A 79 8.11 0.03 10.70
N ALA A 80 8.38 0.12 9.39
CA ALA A 80 7.40 0.61 8.41
C ALA A 80 6.09 -0.18 8.44
N VAL A 81 6.13 -1.50 8.68
CA VAL A 81 4.92 -2.33 8.80
C VAL A 81 4.03 -1.82 9.92
N ASP A 82 4.56 -1.69 11.13
CA ASP A 82 3.79 -1.26 12.30
C ASP A 82 3.31 0.19 12.16
N VAL A 83 4.19 1.08 11.69
CA VAL A 83 3.88 2.52 11.52
C VAL A 83 2.75 2.70 10.51
N VAL A 84 2.85 2.06 9.34
CA VAL A 84 1.81 2.16 8.30
C VAL A 84 0.48 1.60 8.78
N ARG A 85 0.48 0.46 9.48
CA ARG A 85 -0.75 -0.11 10.03
C ARG A 85 -1.41 0.82 11.06
N LYS A 86 -0.61 1.52 11.85
CA LYS A 86 -1.10 2.52 12.80
C LYS A 86 -1.68 3.75 12.09
N ILE A 87 -1.03 4.24 11.04
CA ILE A 87 -1.53 5.34 10.20
C ILE A 87 -2.86 4.94 9.52
N ASN A 88 -2.96 3.70 9.04
CA ASN A 88 -4.18 3.19 8.41
C ASN A 88 -5.36 3.09 9.38
N GLY A 89 -5.09 2.82 10.64
CA GLY A 89 -6.12 2.62 11.67
C GLY A 89 -6.76 1.25 11.66
N ASP A 90 -7.62 0.99 12.65
CA ASP A 90 -8.36 -0.27 12.77
C ASP A 90 -9.24 -0.53 11.54
N LYS A 91 -9.40 -1.80 11.16
CA LYS A 91 -10.29 -2.22 10.07
C LYS A 91 -11.77 -1.90 10.36
N ASP A 92 -12.13 -1.83 11.63
CA ASP A 92 -13.42 -1.33 12.09
C ASP A 92 -13.36 0.20 12.24
N PRO A 93 -14.02 0.98 11.37
CA PRO A 93 -13.95 2.43 11.40
C PRO A 93 -14.42 3.05 12.73
N VAL A 94 -15.28 2.36 13.46
CA VAL A 94 -15.74 2.81 14.79
C VAL A 94 -14.63 2.74 15.83
N LYS A 95 -13.70 1.80 15.66
CA LYS A 95 -12.53 1.61 16.54
C LYS A 95 -11.31 2.38 16.06
N ALA A 96 -11.30 2.78 14.79
CA ALA A 96 -10.18 3.52 14.21
C ALA A 96 -10.04 4.88 14.89
N GLU A 97 -8.80 5.24 15.22
CA GLU A 97 -8.49 6.59 15.73
C GLU A 97 -8.86 7.64 14.68
N LEU A 98 -9.45 8.76 15.08
CA LEU A 98 -9.96 9.81 14.19
C LEU A 98 -8.89 10.36 13.23
N ALA A 99 -7.64 10.43 13.64
CA ALA A 99 -6.54 10.91 12.82
C ALA A 99 -5.94 9.82 11.91
N SER A 100 -6.44 8.59 11.97
CA SER A 100 -6.04 7.53 11.04
C SER A 100 -6.80 7.63 9.73
N ILE A 101 -6.26 7.03 8.66
CA ILE A 101 -6.90 7.03 7.32
C ILE A 101 -8.33 6.49 7.40
N ARG A 102 -8.54 5.36 8.08
CA ARG A 102 -9.88 4.78 8.21
C ARG A 102 -10.79 5.61 9.11
N GLY A 103 -10.26 6.13 10.19
CA GLY A 103 -11.03 7.00 11.10
C GLY A 103 -11.45 8.31 10.46
N GLU A 104 -10.65 8.86 9.56
CA GLU A 104 -10.92 10.14 8.89
C GLU A 104 -11.84 9.97 7.68
N PHE A 105 -11.66 8.91 6.88
CA PHE A 105 -12.24 8.87 5.53
C PHE A 105 -13.32 7.81 5.32
N THR A 106 -13.58 6.89 6.25
CA THR A 106 -14.60 5.85 6.05
C THR A 106 -15.41 5.52 7.29
N LEU A 107 -16.64 5.08 7.06
CA LEU A 107 -17.52 4.46 8.06
C LEU A 107 -17.86 3.01 7.68
N ASP A 108 -17.32 2.52 6.56
CA ASP A 108 -17.62 1.19 6.01
C ASP A 108 -16.46 0.21 6.32
N LYS A 109 -16.80 -0.93 6.91
CA LYS A 109 -15.83 -2.01 7.22
C LYS A 109 -15.32 -2.74 5.98
N THR A 110 -16.15 -2.82 4.94
CA THR A 110 -15.83 -3.52 3.69
C THR A 110 -15.04 -2.62 2.76
N HIS A 111 -15.57 -1.44 2.47
CA HIS A 111 -14.92 -0.41 1.66
C HIS A 111 -14.05 0.49 2.56
N ASN A 112 -12.96 -0.10 3.06
CA ASN A 112 -12.13 0.52 4.09
C ASN A 112 -10.81 1.09 3.57
N LEU A 113 -10.79 1.48 2.31
CA LEU A 113 -9.81 2.34 1.62
C LEU A 113 -8.45 1.72 1.35
N VAL A 114 -7.82 1.10 2.33
CA VAL A 114 -6.42 0.71 2.25
C VAL A 114 -6.19 -0.72 2.73
N HIS A 115 -5.18 -1.35 2.13
CA HIS A 115 -4.52 -2.56 2.63
C HIS A 115 -3.08 -2.20 2.98
N ALA A 116 -2.53 -2.81 4.01
CA ALA A 116 -1.10 -2.82 4.29
C ALA A 116 -0.68 -4.20 4.76
N SER A 117 0.55 -4.59 4.46
CA SER A 117 1.13 -5.84 4.93
C SER A 117 1.10 -5.90 6.46
N ASP A 118 0.95 -7.10 7.00
CA ASP A 118 0.84 -7.33 8.45
C ASP A 118 2.13 -7.81 9.11
N SER A 119 3.11 -8.20 8.29
CA SER A 119 4.45 -8.59 8.74
C SER A 119 5.48 -8.30 7.65
N PRO A 120 6.79 -8.28 7.98
CA PRO A 120 7.85 -8.19 6.99
C PRO A 120 7.80 -9.32 5.95
N GLU A 121 7.48 -10.54 6.36
CA GLU A 121 7.35 -11.70 5.47
C GLU A 121 6.19 -11.53 4.49
N SER A 122 5.03 -11.07 4.98
CA SER A 122 3.88 -10.73 4.12
C SER A 122 4.22 -9.60 3.16
N ALA A 123 4.97 -8.59 3.62
CA ALA A 123 5.39 -7.48 2.79
C ALA A 123 6.23 -7.94 1.59
N GLU A 124 7.24 -8.78 1.80
CA GLU A 124 8.07 -9.29 0.72
C GLU A 124 7.27 -10.16 -0.27
N ARG A 125 6.37 -11.01 0.23
CA ARG A 125 5.47 -11.81 -0.62
C ARG A 125 4.54 -10.93 -1.45
N GLU A 126 3.92 -9.94 -0.83
CA GLU A 126 2.97 -9.05 -1.48
C GLU A 126 3.67 -8.11 -2.49
N ILE A 127 4.85 -7.61 -2.17
CA ILE A 127 5.69 -6.83 -3.09
C ILE A 127 6.01 -7.66 -4.34
N ALA A 128 6.30 -8.96 -4.19
CA ALA A 128 6.58 -9.82 -5.32
C ALA A 128 5.38 -9.98 -6.27
N ILE A 129 4.15 -9.89 -5.76
CA ILE A 129 2.93 -9.95 -6.57
C ILE A 129 2.73 -8.63 -7.34
N TRP A 130 2.79 -7.50 -6.62
CA TRP A 130 2.39 -6.21 -7.17
C TRP A 130 3.53 -5.44 -7.86
N PHE A 131 4.78 -5.75 -7.52
CA PHE A 131 5.99 -5.15 -8.08
C PHE A 131 7.00 -6.24 -8.48
N PRO A 132 6.63 -7.18 -9.37
CA PRO A 132 7.53 -8.25 -9.79
C PRO A 132 8.84 -7.71 -10.41
N GLU A 133 8.78 -6.53 -11.01
CA GLU A 133 9.93 -5.83 -11.57
C GLU A 133 11.00 -5.42 -10.53
N LEU A 134 10.62 -5.33 -9.25
CA LEU A 134 11.51 -4.90 -8.17
C LEU A 134 12.00 -6.05 -7.26
N THR A 135 11.62 -7.29 -7.56
CA THR A 135 12.02 -8.47 -6.77
C THR A 135 13.38 -9.02 -7.18
N CYS A 136 13.87 -8.66 -8.34
CA CYS A 136 15.22 -8.99 -8.76
C CYS A 136 16.22 -8.10 -8.01
N LYS A 137 17.09 -8.70 -7.17
CA LYS A 137 18.06 -7.98 -6.30
C LYS A 137 18.91 -6.96 -7.04
N ASP A 138 19.10 -7.14 -8.34
CA ASP A 138 19.89 -6.22 -9.21
C ASP A 138 19.10 -4.97 -9.65
N SER A 139 17.75 -5.05 -9.74
CA SER A 139 16.94 -3.91 -10.15
C SER A 139 16.71 -2.93 -9.00
N TYR A 140 16.57 -3.42 -7.76
CA TYR A 140 16.41 -2.58 -6.58
C TYR A 140 17.67 -1.69 -6.35
N LYS A 141 18.87 -2.30 -6.44
CA LYS A 141 20.13 -1.57 -6.28
C LYS A 141 20.30 -0.47 -7.34
N LYS A 142 19.93 -0.76 -8.59
CA LYS A 142 19.93 0.23 -9.68
C LYS A 142 18.94 1.37 -9.43
N THR A 143 17.79 1.11 -8.87
CA THR A 143 16.76 2.12 -8.60
C THR A 143 17.20 3.04 -7.45
N VAL A 144 17.71 2.48 -6.35
CA VAL A 144 18.25 3.26 -5.22
C VAL A 144 19.45 4.11 -5.68
N ASP A 145 20.37 3.53 -6.46
CA ASP A 145 21.53 4.25 -7.01
C ASP A 145 21.10 5.37 -7.98
N LEU A 146 19.97 5.21 -8.68
CA LEU A 146 19.43 6.23 -9.58
C LEU A 146 18.85 7.41 -8.77
N PHE A 147 18.10 7.14 -7.70
CA PHE A 147 17.55 8.18 -6.82
C PHE A 147 18.64 8.91 -6.04
N GLN A 148 19.66 8.20 -5.54
CA GLN A 148 20.81 8.84 -4.89
C GLN A 148 21.64 9.75 -5.82
N LYS A 149 21.57 9.51 -7.14
CA LYS A 149 22.21 10.41 -8.14
C LYS A 149 21.36 11.64 -8.48
N ILE A 150 20.07 11.62 -8.18
CA ILE A 150 19.17 12.77 -8.40
C ILE A 150 19.27 13.77 -7.25
N ASP A 151 19.69 13.34 -6.07
CA ASP A 151 19.99 14.20 -4.90
C ASP A 151 21.35 14.92 -5.01
N GLY A 152 21.80 15.23 -6.22
CA GLY A 152 22.86 16.19 -6.45
C GLY A 152 22.44 17.59 -5.96
N PRO A 153 23.39 18.49 -5.63
CA PRO A 153 23.07 19.76 -5.03
C PRO A 153 22.02 20.51 -5.84
N ILE A 154 20.91 20.88 -5.17
CA ILE A 154 19.90 21.77 -5.75
C ILE A 154 20.65 23.04 -6.14
N ILE A 155 20.79 23.26 -7.44
CA ILE A 155 21.38 24.51 -7.96
C ILE A 155 20.39 25.59 -7.57
N ASN A 156 20.76 26.39 -6.55
CA ASN A 156 20.05 27.61 -6.23
C ASN A 156 20.20 28.56 -7.44
N VAL A 157 19.09 28.74 -8.17
CA VAL A 157 18.95 29.80 -9.18
C VAL A 157 18.33 31.00 -8.50
#